data_e3b6e864aed0c9fa75275d4e68ad3ff9
#
_entry.id   e3b6e864aed0c9fa75275d4e68ad3ff9
#
_cell.length_a   1.000
_cell.length_b   1.000
_cell.length_c   1.000
_cell.angle_alpha   90.00
_cell.angle_beta   90.00
_cell.angle_gamma   90.00
#
_symmetry.space_group_name_H-M   'P 1'
#
loop_
_entity.id
_entity.type
_entity.pdbx_description
1 polymer ?
#
loop_
_entity_poly.entity_id
_entity_poly.type
_entity_poly.pdbx_seq_one_letter_code
_entity_poly.pdbx_strand_id
1 'polypeptide(L)'
;MPLPKAELHLHIEGTLEPELAFELAARNGVELPYADTGELRKAYQFEDLQSFLNLYYELMAVLRTERDFEDLANAYLARAAAQGVRHAEIFFDPQAHLARGVPMGTVVEGLWRALGSSEANHGISTRLILCFLRDESAESALQTLEAAKPYLDRITGVGLDSAEVGHPPMKFREVYEAAAALGLRRVAHAGEEGPPEYIAEALDVLGVERVDHGLRCMESPELVERLVRDRIPLTLCPLSNVRLRTVDTLAEHPLPTMLDAGLVCTVNSDDPAYFGGYVGDNFEAVQGTLRLTEDRLRELARNSFLASFLEDDEERRARYLSEVEAYEF
;
A
#
# COMPACT_ATOMS: atom_id res chain seq x y z
N MET A 1 -11.48 0.57 -22.22
CA MET A 1 -10.56 1.11 -21.18
C MET A 1 -10.71 0.21 -19.97
N PRO A 2 -9.70 -0.01 -19.14
CA PRO A 2 -9.87 -0.83 -17.92
C PRO A 2 -10.83 -0.15 -16.92
N LEU A 3 -11.47 -0.97 -16.05
CA LEU A 3 -12.38 -0.52 -15.00
C LEU A 3 -11.72 0.57 -14.16
N PRO A 4 -12.31 1.78 -14.02
CA PRO A 4 -11.80 2.83 -13.15
C PRO A 4 -11.76 2.38 -11.69
N LYS A 5 -10.66 2.64 -11.00
CA LYS A 5 -10.46 2.27 -9.60
C LYS A 5 -9.49 3.20 -8.90
N ALA A 6 -9.53 3.24 -7.58
CA ALA A 6 -8.44 3.77 -6.77
C ALA A 6 -7.56 2.62 -6.28
N GLU A 7 -6.30 2.91 -6.03
CA GLU A 7 -5.35 2.05 -5.36
C GLU A 7 -4.96 2.69 -4.03
N LEU A 8 -5.25 2.00 -2.92
CA LEU A 8 -5.17 2.57 -1.57
C LEU A 8 -4.12 1.88 -0.69
N HIS A 9 -3.45 0.87 -1.25
CA HIS A 9 -2.44 0.08 -0.57
C HIS A 9 -1.36 -0.31 -1.57
N LEU A 10 -0.36 0.52 -1.66
CA LEU A 10 0.79 0.37 -2.53
C LEU A 10 2.02 0.95 -1.85
N HIS A 11 3.06 0.17 -1.67
CA HIS A 11 4.38 0.64 -1.27
C HIS A 11 5.14 1.09 -2.52
N ILE A 12 5.59 2.36 -2.52
CA ILE A 12 6.27 2.89 -3.72
C ILE A 12 7.57 2.13 -3.99
N GLU A 13 8.29 1.75 -2.95
CA GLU A 13 9.50 0.93 -3.05
C GLU A 13 9.21 -0.45 -3.63
N GLY A 14 8.00 -0.98 -3.39
CA GLY A 14 7.49 -2.23 -3.94
C GLY A 14 7.18 -2.20 -5.43
N THR A 15 7.28 -1.02 -6.05
CA THR A 15 7.16 -0.85 -7.51
C THR A 15 8.50 -0.91 -8.23
N LEU A 16 9.60 -1.13 -7.50
CA LEU A 16 10.95 -1.19 -8.04
C LEU A 16 11.16 -2.46 -8.87
N GLU A 17 10.86 -2.34 -10.16
CA GLU A 17 11.08 -3.44 -11.12
C GLU A 17 12.56 -3.76 -11.31
N PRO A 18 12.92 -5.02 -11.58
CA PRO A 18 14.31 -5.43 -11.77
C PRO A 18 15.09 -4.60 -12.80
N GLU A 19 14.44 -4.19 -13.89
CA GLU A 19 15.07 -3.36 -14.90
C GLU A 19 15.48 -2.00 -14.36
N LEU A 20 14.58 -1.35 -13.62
CA LEU A 20 14.85 -0.06 -12.99
C LEU A 20 15.90 -0.22 -11.87
N ALA A 21 15.81 -1.28 -11.08
CA ALA A 21 16.81 -1.56 -10.04
C ALA A 21 18.23 -1.64 -10.60
N PHE A 22 18.44 -2.34 -11.73
CA PHE A 22 19.75 -2.42 -12.40
C PHE A 22 20.16 -1.09 -13.02
N GLU A 23 19.24 -0.30 -13.58
CA GLU A 23 19.53 1.04 -14.09
C GLU A 23 20.01 1.96 -12.97
N LEU A 24 19.29 1.99 -11.84
CA LEU A 24 19.63 2.82 -10.68
C LEU A 24 20.92 2.33 -10.01
N ALA A 25 21.15 1.03 -9.92
CA ALA A 25 22.40 0.44 -9.42
C ALA A 25 23.60 0.92 -10.23
N ALA A 26 23.51 0.86 -11.55
CA ALA A 26 24.57 1.34 -12.45
C ALA A 26 24.79 2.85 -12.30
N ARG A 27 23.71 3.65 -12.19
CA ARG A 27 23.76 5.12 -12.00
C ARG A 27 24.47 5.49 -10.69
N ASN A 28 24.17 4.78 -9.62
CA ASN A 28 24.58 5.10 -8.27
C ASN A 28 25.83 4.33 -7.80
N GLY A 29 26.42 3.49 -8.67
CA GLY A 29 27.59 2.68 -8.35
C GLY A 29 27.32 1.66 -7.23
N VAL A 30 26.10 1.08 -7.22
CA VAL A 30 25.69 0.02 -6.29
C VAL A 30 25.89 -1.31 -6.98
N GLU A 31 26.58 -2.24 -6.33
CA GLU A 31 26.67 -3.63 -6.81
C GLU A 31 25.47 -4.42 -6.29
N LEU A 32 24.72 -5.01 -7.20
CA LEU A 32 23.65 -5.96 -6.85
C LEU A 32 24.25 -7.39 -6.88
N PRO A 33 23.85 -8.27 -5.95
CA PRO A 33 24.37 -9.64 -5.87
C PRO A 33 23.78 -10.57 -6.95
N TYR A 34 23.20 -10.02 -8.02
CA TYR A 34 22.55 -10.71 -9.12
C TYR A 34 23.25 -10.34 -10.43
N ALA A 35 23.49 -11.32 -11.31
CA ALA A 35 24.18 -11.06 -12.57
C ALA A 35 23.29 -10.31 -13.58
N ASP A 36 21.99 -10.50 -13.54
CA ASP A 36 21.01 -9.86 -14.43
C ASP A 36 19.59 -9.85 -13.82
N THR A 37 18.67 -9.18 -14.54
CA THR A 37 17.25 -9.09 -14.12
C THR A 37 16.55 -10.45 -14.04
N GLY A 38 17.02 -11.44 -14.81
CA GLY A 38 16.45 -12.79 -14.78
C GLY A 38 16.85 -13.54 -13.52
N GLU A 39 18.06 -13.35 -13.01
CA GLU A 39 18.48 -13.91 -11.71
C GLU A 39 17.74 -13.22 -10.56
N LEU A 40 17.60 -11.89 -10.60
CA LEU A 40 16.84 -11.16 -9.59
C LEU A 40 15.37 -11.63 -9.55
N ARG A 41 14.71 -11.82 -10.71
CA ARG A 41 13.34 -12.36 -10.74
C ARG A 41 13.20 -13.76 -10.15
N LYS A 42 14.23 -14.60 -10.27
CA LYS A 42 14.24 -15.93 -9.63
C LYS A 42 14.34 -15.83 -8.12
N ALA A 43 14.96 -14.78 -7.59
CA ALA A 43 15.03 -14.53 -6.15
C ALA A 43 13.67 -14.11 -5.54
N TYR A 44 12.69 -13.71 -6.37
CA TYR A 44 11.32 -13.38 -5.92
C TYR A 44 10.50 -14.63 -5.59
N GLN A 45 11.10 -15.55 -4.84
CA GLN A 45 10.48 -16.76 -4.30
C GLN A 45 10.53 -16.67 -2.77
N PHE A 46 9.41 -16.26 -2.19
CA PHE A 46 9.32 -15.99 -0.76
C PHE A 46 8.71 -17.18 -0.02
N GLU A 47 9.18 -17.43 1.19
CA GLU A 47 8.63 -18.46 2.09
C GLU A 47 7.63 -17.84 3.07
N ASP A 48 7.84 -16.56 3.41
CA ASP A 48 7.08 -15.77 4.35
C ASP A 48 7.37 -14.27 4.15
N LEU A 49 6.71 -13.42 4.93
CA LEU A 49 6.91 -11.97 4.93
C LEU A 49 8.38 -11.61 5.25
N GLN A 50 9.05 -12.30 6.18
CA GLN A 50 10.43 -11.94 6.54
C GLN A 50 11.41 -12.18 5.39
N SER A 51 11.24 -13.26 4.62
CA SER A 51 12.09 -13.55 3.46
C SER A 51 11.90 -12.50 2.34
N PHE A 52 10.69 -11.98 2.18
CA PHE A 52 10.41 -10.86 1.30
C PHE A 52 11.11 -9.57 1.78
N LEU A 53 10.90 -9.18 3.05
CA LEU A 53 11.45 -7.94 3.61
C LEU A 53 12.99 -7.88 3.50
N ASN A 54 13.68 -9.01 3.66
CA ASN A 54 15.12 -9.07 3.51
C ASN A 54 15.59 -8.61 2.12
N LEU A 55 14.93 -9.11 1.06
CA LEU A 55 15.23 -8.73 -0.32
C LEU A 55 14.76 -7.30 -0.62
N TYR A 56 13.58 -6.94 -0.12
CA TYR A 56 12.96 -5.62 -0.30
C TYR A 56 13.87 -4.50 0.20
N TYR A 57 14.34 -4.59 1.45
CA TYR A 57 15.23 -3.59 2.02
C TYR A 57 16.63 -3.60 1.39
N GLU A 58 17.12 -4.77 0.93
CA GLU A 58 18.39 -4.86 0.20
C GLU A 58 18.32 -4.06 -1.12
N LEU A 59 17.27 -4.25 -1.90
CA LEU A 59 17.11 -3.58 -3.19
C LEU A 59 16.89 -2.07 -3.08
N MET A 60 16.31 -1.58 -2.00
CA MET A 60 16.19 -0.14 -1.75
C MET A 60 17.54 0.59 -1.71
N ALA A 61 18.68 -0.12 -1.57
CA ALA A 61 20.00 0.48 -1.58
C ALA A 61 20.35 1.23 -2.89
N VAL A 62 19.62 0.96 -3.98
CA VAL A 62 19.80 1.66 -5.25
C VAL A 62 19.13 3.04 -5.28
N LEU A 63 18.17 3.31 -4.38
CA LEU A 63 17.45 4.59 -4.26
C LEU A 63 18.27 5.56 -3.39
N ARG A 64 18.91 6.55 -3.99
CA ARG A 64 19.87 7.46 -3.32
C ARG A 64 19.64 8.94 -3.54
N THR A 65 19.06 9.30 -4.69
CA THR A 65 18.89 10.68 -5.10
C THR A 65 17.43 11.01 -5.36
N GLU A 66 17.05 12.30 -5.32
CA GLU A 66 15.71 12.74 -5.67
C GLU A 66 15.26 12.22 -7.04
N ARG A 67 16.19 12.12 -7.99
CA ARG A 67 15.89 11.61 -9.33
C ARG A 67 15.51 10.13 -9.32
N ASP A 68 16.11 9.34 -8.44
CA ASP A 68 15.80 7.90 -8.35
C ASP A 68 14.35 7.70 -7.86
N PHE A 69 13.92 8.49 -6.87
CA PHE A 69 12.54 8.47 -6.37
C PHE A 69 11.55 9.04 -7.39
N GLU A 70 11.94 10.07 -8.15
CA GLU A 70 11.14 10.62 -9.25
C GLU A 70 10.96 9.58 -10.37
N ASP A 71 12.03 8.89 -10.79
CA ASP A 71 11.98 7.85 -11.81
C ASP A 71 11.11 6.67 -11.35
N LEU A 72 11.25 6.25 -10.08
CA LEU A 72 10.44 5.18 -9.48
C LEU A 72 8.94 5.52 -9.52
N ALA A 73 8.57 6.70 -9.02
CA ALA A 73 7.18 7.13 -9.00
C ALA A 73 6.59 7.29 -10.41
N ASN A 74 7.34 7.82 -11.37
CA ASN A 74 6.88 7.93 -12.76
C ASN A 74 6.69 6.56 -13.42
N ALA A 75 7.56 5.58 -13.14
CA ALA A 75 7.43 4.22 -13.64
C ALA A 75 6.14 3.56 -13.11
N TYR A 76 5.83 3.72 -11.83
CA TYR A 76 4.56 3.29 -11.24
C TYR A 76 3.37 3.97 -11.90
N LEU A 77 3.35 5.31 -11.94
CA LEU A 77 2.22 6.08 -12.46
C LEU A 77 1.86 5.71 -13.91
N ALA A 78 2.86 5.46 -14.75
CA ALA A 78 2.64 5.03 -16.13
C ALA A 78 1.90 3.67 -16.20
N ARG A 79 2.25 2.71 -15.33
CA ARG A 79 1.58 1.39 -15.26
C ARG A 79 0.19 1.51 -14.66
N ALA A 80 0.03 2.25 -13.58
CA ALA A 80 -1.24 2.49 -12.91
C ALA A 80 -2.26 3.13 -13.86
N ALA A 81 -1.85 4.14 -14.64
CA ALA A 81 -2.70 4.77 -15.65
C ALA A 81 -3.18 3.77 -16.72
N ALA A 82 -2.28 2.91 -17.20
CA ALA A 82 -2.62 1.87 -18.19
C ALA A 82 -3.63 0.84 -17.61
N GLN A 83 -3.66 0.65 -16.30
CA GLN A 83 -4.57 -0.27 -15.61
C GLN A 83 -5.85 0.41 -15.07
N GLY A 84 -6.08 1.68 -15.40
CA GLY A 84 -7.33 2.37 -15.07
C GLY A 84 -7.38 3.00 -13.69
N VAL A 85 -6.26 3.15 -13.01
CA VAL A 85 -6.19 3.90 -11.75
C VAL A 85 -6.52 5.36 -12.01
N ARG A 86 -7.34 5.96 -11.14
CA ARG A 86 -7.74 7.38 -11.14
C ARG A 86 -7.25 8.12 -9.91
N HIS A 87 -7.01 7.37 -8.85
CA HIS A 87 -6.51 7.88 -7.59
C HIS A 87 -5.59 6.84 -6.95
N ALA A 88 -4.49 7.28 -6.34
CA ALA A 88 -3.59 6.41 -5.61
C ALA A 88 -3.19 7.03 -4.27
N GLU A 89 -3.25 6.23 -3.21
CA GLU A 89 -2.72 6.55 -1.89
C GLU A 89 -1.51 5.65 -1.65
N ILE A 90 -0.34 6.28 -1.62
CA ILE A 90 0.95 5.64 -1.82
C ILE A 90 1.72 5.66 -0.51
N PHE A 91 2.10 4.49 -0.01
CA PHE A 91 2.99 4.33 1.13
C PHE A 91 4.45 4.55 0.73
N PHE A 92 5.25 5.06 1.67
CA PHE A 92 6.70 5.10 1.56
C PHE A 92 7.34 4.92 2.93
N ASP A 93 8.54 4.32 2.98
CA ASP A 93 9.25 3.87 4.17
C ASP A 93 10.48 4.74 4.47
N PRO A 94 10.32 5.95 5.04
CA PRO A 94 11.46 6.84 5.23
C PRO A 94 12.52 6.29 6.16
N GLN A 95 12.17 5.47 7.17
CA GLN A 95 13.15 4.89 8.10
C GLN A 95 14.16 4.00 7.38
N ALA A 96 13.70 3.21 6.40
CA ALA A 96 14.59 2.38 5.58
C ALA A 96 15.62 3.22 4.79
N HIS A 97 15.24 4.42 4.35
CA HIS A 97 16.12 5.34 3.64
C HIS A 97 17.04 6.12 4.58
N LEU A 98 16.50 6.64 5.69
CA LEU A 98 17.24 7.38 6.72
C LEU A 98 18.38 6.54 7.31
N ALA A 99 18.15 5.25 7.58
CA ALA A 99 19.14 4.30 8.08
C ALA A 99 20.35 4.15 7.14
N ARG A 100 20.15 4.39 5.83
CA ARG A 100 21.22 4.38 4.81
C ARG A 100 21.82 5.75 4.52
N GLY A 101 21.44 6.77 5.30
CA GLY A 101 21.95 8.14 5.15
C GLY A 101 21.28 8.93 4.01
N VAL A 102 20.16 8.48 3.47
CA VAL A 102 19.34 9.24 2.51
C VAL A 102 18.40 10.16 3.30
N PRO A 103 18.54 11.51 3.17
CA PRO A 103 17.71 12.44 3.94
C PRO A 103 16.21 12.36 3.60
N MET A 104 15.34 12.64 4.56
CA MET A 104 13.88 12.74 4.36
C MET A 104 13.51 13.61 3.16
N GLY A 105 14.15 14.78 3.04
CA GLY A 105 13.92 15.69 1.91
C GLY A 105 14.21 15.07 0.55
N THR A 106 15.27 14.27 0.43
CA THR A 106 15.60 13.57 -0.82
C THR A 106 14.46 12.64 -1.24
N VAL A 107 13.90 11.89 -0.29
CA VAL A 107 12.80 10.96 -0.56
C VAL A 107 11.54 11.74 -0.95
N VAL A 108 11.07 12.66 -0.09
CA VAL A 108 9.81 13.37 -0.29
C VAL A 108 9.85 14.28 -1.52
N GLU A 109 10.96 15.04 -1.72
CA GLU A 109 11.10 15.92 -2.89
C GLU A 109 11.14 15.12 -4.20
N GLY A 110 11.88 13.98 -4.18
CA GLY A 110 11.96 13.11 -5.35
C GLY A 110 10.59 12.54 -5.73
N LEU A 111 9.87 11.95 -4.77
CA LEU A 111 8.52 11.45 -5.00
C LEU A 111 7.56 12.56 -5.45
N TRP A 112 7.63 13.74 -4.80
CA TRP A 112 6.72 14.84 -5.09
C TRP A 112 6.90 15.45 -6.48
N ARG A 113 8.09 15.39 -7.08
CA ARG A 113 8.31 15.83 -8.47
C ARG A 113 7.42 15.08 -9.46
N ALA A 114 7.22 13.78 -9.25
CA ALA A 114 6.32 12.97 -10.06
C ALA A 114 4.86 13.09 -9.59
N LEU A 115 4.61 12.91 -8.29
CA LEU A 115 3.26 12.86 -7.72
C LEU A 115 2.53 14.19 -7.81
N GLY A 116 3.22 15.31 -7.62
CA GLY A 116 2.63 16.67 -7.72
C GLY A 116 2.13 17.04 -9.12
N SER A 117 2.59 16.34 -10.16
CA SER A 117 2.16 16.52 -11.55
C SER A 117 1.40 15.32 -12.12
N SER A 118 1.11 14.32 -11.31
CA SER A 118 0.54 13.02 -11.75
C SER A 118 -0.81 13.15 -12.42
N GLU A 119 -1.66 14.05 -11.95
CA GLU A 119 -2.99 14.28 -12.56
C GLU A 119 -2.86 14.85 -13.98
N ALA A 120 -1.97 15.81 -14.18
CA ALA A 120 -1.74 16.40 -15.50
C ALA A 120 -1.06 15.43 -16.49
N ASN A 121 -0.12 14.60 -15.99
CA ASN A 121 0.69 13.74 -16.84
C ASN A 121 0.06 12.36 -17.07
N HIS A 122 -0.69 11.83 -16.08
CA HIS A 122 -1.19 10.45 -16.08
C HIS A 122 -2.70 10.36 -15.82
N GLY A 123 -3.37 11.46 -15.46
CA GLY A 123 -4.80 11.45 -15.09
C GLY A 123 -5.07 10.78 -13.74
N ILE A 124 -4.07 10.72 -12.86
CA ILE A 124 -4.14 10.08 -11.54
C ILE A 124 -3.93 11.15 -10.46
N SER A 125 -4.90 11.34 -9.59
CA SER A 125 -4.68 12.10 -8.35
C SER A 125 -3.96 11.25 -7.32
N THR A 126 -3.08 11.82 -6.52
CA THR A 126 -2.27 11.07 -5.57
C THR A 126 -2.31 11.64 -4.16
N ARG A 127 -2.10 10.78 -3.18
CA ARG A 127 -1.83 11.11 -1.78
C ARG A 127 -0.61 10.32 -1.32
N LEU A 128 0.20 10.89 -0.43
CA LEU A 128 1.39 10.25 0.11
C LEU A 128 1.16 9.94 1.59
N ILE A 129 1.46 8.70 2.00
CA ILE A 129 1.30 8.21 3.37
C ILE A 129 2.67 7.74 3.85
N LEU A 130 3.13 8.31 4.97
CA LEU A 130 4.38 7.94 5.61
C LEU A 130 4.17 6.72 6.50
N CYS A 131 4.85 5.61 6.22
CA CYS A 131 4.79 4.41 7.05
C CYS A 131 5.90 4.38 8.10
N PHE A 132 5.56 3.83 9.27
CA PHE A 132 6.50 3.51 10.32
C PHE A 132 6.78 2.01 10.30
N LEU A 133 8.06 1.63 10.30
CA LEU A 133 8.49 0.24 10.39
C LEU A 133 8.24 -0.30 11.79
N ARG A 134 7.33 -1.26 11.93
CA ARG A 134 6.86 -1.73 13.25
C ARG A 134 7.86 -2.61 14.00
N ASP A 135 8.82 -3.18 13.31
CA ASP A 135 9.97 -3.88 13.88
C ASP A 135 11.02 -2.93 14.48
N GLU A 136 11.02 -1.65 14.06
CA GLU A 136 11.80 -0.58 14.66
C GLU A 136 11.19 -0.08 15.99
N SER A 137 11.91 0.75 16.74
CA SER A 137 11.43 1.27 18.01
C SER A 137 10.36 2.37 17.84
N ALA A 138 9.47 2.52 18.82
CA ALA A 138 8.51 3.63 18.85
C ALA A 138 9.21 5.01 18.87
N GLU A 139 10.41 5.09 19.47
CA GLU A 139 11.23 6.31 19.47
C GLU A 139 11.72 6.64 18.05
N SER A 140 12.15 5.62 17.27
CA SER A 140 12.51 5.79 15.85
C SER A 140 11.33 6.34 15.05
N ALA A 141 10.12 5.85 15.28
CA ALA A 141 8.91 6.36 14.62
C ALA A 141 8.62 7.83 14.98
N LEU A 142 8.78 8.23 16.25
CA LEU A 142 8.63 9.63 16.67
C LEU A 142 9.69 10.54 16.04
N GLN A 143 10.94 10.09 15.97
CA GLN A 143 12.02 10.83 15.29
C GLN A 143 11.74 10.99 13.80
N THR A 144 11.17 9.97 13.17
CA THR A 144 10.78 9.97 11.76
C THR A 144 9.64 10.97 11.50
N LEU A 145 8.61 10.98 12.37
CA LEU A 145 7.54 11.98 12.28
C LEU A 145 8.07 13.41 12.48
N GLU A 146 9.01 13.62 13.40
CA GLU A 146 9.66 14.92 13.60
C GLU A 146 10.43 15.36 12.34
N ALA A 147 11.17 14.45 11.72
CA ALA A 147 11.91 14.72 10.48
C ALA A 147 10.97 15.02 9.29
N ALA A 148 9.74 14.51 9.32
CA ALA A 148 8.74 14.73 8.28
C ALA A 148 8.00 16.09 8.40
N LYS A 149 8.07 16.77 9.54
CA LYS A 149 7.33 18.04 9.78
C LYS A 149 7.51 19.11 8.70
N PRO A 150 8.71 19.33 8.11
CA PRO A 150 8.89 20.29 7.04
C PRO A 150 8.12 19.96 5.75
N TYR A 151 7.58 18.74 5.62
CA TYR A 151 6.96 18.20 4.40
C TYR A 151 5.49 17.82 4.58
N LEU A 152 4.84 18.22 5.68
CA LEU A 152 3.46 17.86 6.00
C LEU A 152 2.44 18.38 4.97
N ASP A 153 2.78 19.41 4.20
CA ASP A 153 1.99 19.88 3.08
C ASP A 153 1.87 18.87 1.93
N ARG A 154 2.69 17.83 1.92
CA ARG A 154 2.76 16.76 0.91
C ARG A 154 2.38 15.39 1.45
N ILE A 155 2.31 15.25 2.78
CA ILE A 155 2.01 13.99 3.46
C ILE A 155 0.59 14.04 4.00
N THR A 156 -0.27 13.16 3.50
CA THR A 156 -1.68 13.11 3.87
C THR A 156 -1.91 12.35 5.16
N GLY A 157 -1.12 11.32 5.42
CA GLY A 157 -1.33 10.44 6.55
C GLY A 157 -0.09 9.65 6.96
N VAL A 158 -0.27 8.84 7.99
CA VAL A 158 0.71 7.89 8.49
C VAL A 158 0.18 6.47 8.43
N GLY A 159 1.08 5.51 8.21
CA GLY A 159 0.83 4.07 8.20
C GLY A 159 1.76 3.33 9.17
N LEU A 160 1.51 2.05 9.35
CA LEU A 160 2.33 1.11 10.12
C LEU A 160 2.48 -0.16 9.29
N ASP A 161 3.70 -0.59 9.00
CA ASP A 161 4.00 -1.71 8.13
C ASP A 161 5.21 -2.54 8.62
N SER A 162 5.83 -3.34 7.74
CA SER A 162 6.91 -4.28 8.04
C SER A 162 6.44 -5.49 8.86
N ALA A 163 7.37 -6.19 9.55
CA ALA A 163 7.12 -7.48 10.21
C ALA A 163 6.04 -7.37 11.31
N GLU A 164 4.87 -7.99 11.07
CA GLU A 164 3.72 -7.85 11.95
C GLU A 164 3.83 -8.68 13.24
N VAL A 165 4.28 -9.94 13.11
CA VAL A 165 4.30 -10.88 14.23
C VAL A 165 5.26 -10.43 15.33
N GLY A 166 4.74 -10.27 16.56
CA GLY A 166 5.51 -9.81 17.72
C GLY A 166 5.63 -8.30 17.86
N HIS A 167 5.07 -7.52 16.92
CA HIS A 167 5.12 -6.05 16.92
C HIS A 167 3.72 -5.44 16.93
N PRO A 168 3.00 -5.48 18.08
CA PRO A 168 1.62 -5.04 18.18
C PRO A 168 1.45 -3.54 17.92
N PRO A 169 0.31 -3.11 17.37
CA PRO A 169 -0.01 -1.69 17.12
C PRO A 169 0.11 -0.82 18.36
N MET A 170 -0.22 -1.32 19.54
CA MET A 170 -0.14 -0.59 20.83
C MET A 170 1.22 0.05 21.09
N LYS A 171 2.31 -0.52 20.59
CA LYS A 171 3.67 0.01 20.66
C LYS A 171 3.79 1.43 20.08
N PHE A 172 2.96 1.77 19.10
CA PHE A 172 3.02 3.01 18.33
C PHE A 172 1.98 4.07 18.72
N ARG A 173 1.32 3.90 19.89
CA ARG A 173 0.30 4.82 20.39
C ARG A 173 0.76 6.28 20.34
N GLU A 174 1.91 6.60 20.90
CA GLU A 174 2.40 7.98 21.05
C GLU A 174 2.62 8.65 19.69
N VAL A 175 3.19 7.97 18.72
CA VAL A 175 3.41 8.55 17.39
C VAL A 175 2.11 8.75 16.62
N TYR A 176 1.11 7.87 16.81
CA TYR A 176 -0.21 8.04 16.19
C TYR A 176 -1.02 9.17 16.84
N GLU A 177 -0.92 9.34 18.16
CA GLU A 177 -1.48 10.50 18.86
C GLU A 177 -0.83 11.81 18.38
N ALA A 178 0.50 11.82 18.20
CA ALA A 178 1.22 12.97 17.64
C ALA A 178 0.82 13.24 16.17
N ALA A 179 0.68 12.22 15.34
CA ALA A 179 0.22 12.34 13.96
C ALA A 179 -1.22 12.90 13.89
N ALA A 180 -2.12 12.41 14.75
CA ALA A 180 -3.48 12.92 14.86
C ALA A 180 -3.51 14.41 15.27
N ALA A 181 -2.64 14.83 16.20
CA ALA A 181 -2.52 16.24 16.60
C ALA A 181 -2.01 17.15 15.47
N LEU A 182 -1.31 16.60 14.47
CA LEU A 182 -0.88 17.28 13.25
C LEU A 182 -1.94 17.26 12.14
N GLY A 183 -3.10 16.61 12.37
CA GLY A 183 -4.18 16.50 11.39
C GLY A 183 -3.94 15.45 10.31
N LEU A 184 -2.98 14.53 10.52
CA LEU A 184 -2.68 13.46 9.56
C LEU A 184 -3.72 12.33 9.66
N ARG A 185 -4.06 11.75 8.49
CA ARG A 185 -4.85 10.52 8.40
C ARG A 185 -4.05 9.35 8.97
N ARG A 186 -4.73 8.29 9.37
CA ARG A 186 -4.12 7.14 10.05
C ARG A 186 -4.62 5.84 9.44
N VAL A 187 -3.69 5.03 9.00
CA VAL A 187 -3.92 3.66 8.53
C VAL A 187 -2.90 2.73 9.19
N ALA A 188 -3.10 1.44 9.14
CA ALA A 188 -2.12 0.47 9.63
C ALA A 188 -2.37 -0.92 9.03
N HIS A 189 -1.30 -1.63 8.71
CA HIS A 189 -1.34 -3.07 8.47
C HIS A 189 -1.70 -3.77 9.78
N ALA A 190 -2.76 -4.54 9.76
CA ALA A 190 -3.17 -5.34 10.91
C ALA A 190 -3.98 -6.55 10.46
N GLY A 191 -3.67 -7.71 11.02
CA GLY A 191 -4.35 -8.95 10.68
C GLY A 191 -4.03 -9.48 9.29
N GLU A 192 -2.81 -9.25 8.82
CA GLU A 192 -2.21 -9.97 7.70
C GLU A 192 -1.65 -11.31 8.18
N GLU A 193 -0.63 -11.27 9.05
CA GLU A 193 -0.07 -12.42 9.77
C GLU A 193 -0.43 -12.38 11.25
N GLY A 194 -0.55 -11.17 11.82
CA GLY A 194 -0.88 -10.93 13.22
C GLY A 194 -2.33 -11.30 13.55
N PRO A 195 -2.62 -11.56 14.86
CA PRO A 195 -3.94 -12.02 15.28
C PRO A 195 -5.03 -10.93 15.16
N PRO A 196 -6.34 -11.29 15.20
CA PRO A 196 -7.45 -10.34 15.14
C PRO A 196 -7.36 -9.19 16.17
N GLU A 197 -6.72 -9.45 17.31
CA GLU A 197 -6.49 -8.45 18.37
C GLU A 197 -5.67 -7.26 17.85
N TYR A 198 -4.77 -7.46 16.87
CA TYR A 198 -4.00 -6.35 16.28
C TYR A 198 -4.88 -5.43 15.45
N ILE A 199 -5.93 -5.95 14.81
CA ILE A 199 -6.95 -5.12 14.14
C ILE A 199 -7.70 -4.28 15.19
N ALA A 200 -8.14 -4.91 16.29
CA ALA A 200 -8.81 -4.21 17.38
C ALA A 200 -7.91 -3.12 17.99
N GLU A 201 -6.63 -3.42 18.22
CA GLU A 201 -5.65 -2.44 18.71
C GLU A 201 -5.43 -1.28 17.72
N ALA A 202 -5.32 -1.56 16.43
CA ALA A 202 -5.19 -0.52 15.41
C ALA A 202 -6.39 0.44 15.44
N LEU A 203 -7.60 -0.08 15.61
CA LEU A 203 -8.82 0.71 15.71
C LEU A 203 -8.89 1.49 17.03
N ASP A 204 -8.65 0.84 18.19
CA ASP A 204 -8.92 1.40 19.51
C ASP A 204 -7.77 2.25 20.04
N VAL A 205 -6.54 1.91 19.68
CA VAL A 205 -5.33 2.56 20.22
C VAL A 205 -4.72 3.53 19.23
N LEU A 206 -4.59 3.13 17.94
CA LEU A 206 -4.03 4.01 16.92
C LEU A 206 -5.12 4.90 16.29
N GLY A 207 -6.40 4.50 16.42
CA GLY A 207 -7.54 5.23 15.86
C GLY A 207 -7.47 5.29 14.34
N VAL A 208 -7.10 4.18 13.69
CA VAL A 208 -7.02 4.11 12.23
C VAL A 208 -8.38 4.25 11.58
N GLU A 209 -8.41 4.87 10.42
CA GLU A 209 -9.60 5.14 9.62
C GLU A 209 -9.82 4.04 8.57
N ARG A 210 -8.77 3.27 8.29
CA ARG A 210 -8.73 2.12 7.39
C ARG A 210 -7.71 1.11 7.92
N VAL A 211 -8.01 -0.18 7.76
CA VAL A 211 -7.10 -1.27 8.11
C VAL A 211 -6.53 -1.85 6.82
N ASP A 212 -5.20 -1.90 6.75
CA ASP A 212 -4.51 -2.50 5.62
C ASP A 212 -4.42 -4.01 5.83
N HIS A 213 -4.74 -4.79 4.80
CA HIS A 213 -5.08 -6.22 4.78
C HIS A 213 -6.34 -6.56 5.59
N GLY A 214 -6.22 -6.85 6.87
CA GLY A 214 -7.35 -7.18 7.74
C GLY A 214 -7.96 -8.57 7.53
N LEU A 215 -7.28 -9.48 6.81
CA LEU A 215 -7.80 -10.82 6.49
C LEU A 215 -8.24 -11.60 7.70
N ARG A 216 -7.45 -11.57 8.78
CA ARG A 216 -7.68 -12.35 9.99
C ARG A 216 -8.84 -11.84 10.84
N CYS A 217 -9.52 -10.74 10.44
CA CYS A 217 -10.80 -10.36 11.05
C CYS A 217 -11.84 -11.50 10.98
N MET A 218 -11.74 -12.36 9.94
CA MET A 218 -12.64 -13.51 9.75
C MET A 218 -12.54 -14.57 10.84
N GLU A 219 -11.52 -14.52 11.68
CA GLU A 219 -11.35 -15.39 12.85
C GLU A 219 -12.19 -14.93 14.08
N SER A 220 -12.72 -13.69 14.06
CA SER A 220 -13.52 -13.12 15.15
C SER A 220 -14.84 -12.57 14.60
N PRO A 221 -15.97 -13.27 14.82
CA PRO A 221 -17.29 -12.78 14.41
C PRO A 221 -17.64 -11.41 14.98
N GLU A 222 -17.26 -11.13 16.22
CA GLU A 222 -17.51 -9.85 16.89
C GLU A 222 -16.75 -8.71 16.21
N LEU A 223 -15.52 -8.98 15.73
CA LEU A 223 -14.72 -8.01 14.98
C LEU A 223 -15.33 -7.76 13.60
N VAL A 224 -15.80 -8.81 12.91
CA VAL A 224 -16.51 -8.67 11.63
C VAL A 224 -17.77 -7.82 11.81
N GLU A 225 -18.59 -8.08 12.82
CA GLU A 225 -19.79 -7.27 13.13
C GLU A 225 -19.43 -5.80 13.38
N ARG A 226 -18.34 -5.55 14.09
CA ARG A 226 -17.83 -4.18 14.34
C ARG A 226 -17.42 -3.49 13.04
N LEU A 227 -16.57 -4.13 12.22
CA LEU A 227 -16.06 -3.58 10.96
C LEU A 227 -17.20 -3.24 9.99
N VAL A 228 -18.20 -4.11 9.91
CA VAL A 228 -19.43 -3.90 9.09
C VAL A 228 -20.24 -2.72 9.63
N ARG A 229 -20.55 -2.71 10.94
CA ARG A 229 -21.35 -1.65 11.58
C ARG A 229 -20.70 -0.28 11.43
N ASP A 230 -19.40 -0.20 11.68
CA ASP A 230 -18.62 1.04 11.68
C ASP A 230 -18.12 1.41 10.28
N ARG A 231 -18.37 0.53 9.29
CA ARG A 231 -17.98 0.66 7.88
C ARG A 231 -16.49 0.92 7.69
N ILE A 232 -15.65 0.26 8.49
CA ILE A 232 -14.19 0.38 8.40
C ILE A 232 -13.71 -0.33 7.11
N PRO A 233 -13.01 0.36 6.21
CA PRO A 233 -12.49 -0.24 4.99
C PRO A 233 -11.31 -1.16 5.26
N LEU A 234 -11.21 -2.24 4.47
CA LEU A 234 -10.10 -3.18 4.43
C LEU A 234 -9.43 -3.15 3.05
N THR A 235 -8.13 -2.95 2.99
CA THR A 235 -7.38 -2.91 1.72
C THR A 235 -6.70 -4.25 1.46
N LEU A 236 -7.42 -5.14 0.78
CA LEU A 236 -6.93 -6.50 0.49
C LEU A 236 -5.94 -6.50 -0.68
N CYS A 237 -4.92 -7.36 -0.58
CA CYS A 237 -3.86 -7.51 -1.59
C CYS A 237 -3.74 -8.99 -2.02
N PRO A 238 -4.65 -9.48 -2.88
CA PRO A 238 -4.82 -10.91 -3.10
C PRO A 238 -3.59 -11.65 -3.61
N LEU A 239 -2.82 -11.07 -4.54
CA LEU A 239 -1.60 -11.67 -5.06
C LEU A 239 -0.48 -11.68 -4.00
N SER A 240 -0.36 -10.60 -3.21
CA SER A 240 0.54 -10.51 -2.06
C SER A 240 0.23 -11.62 -1.05
N ASN A 241 -1.03 -11.76 -0.66
CA ASN A 241 -1.46 -12.72 0.35
C ASN A 241 -1.12 -14.18 -0.04
N VAL A 242 -1.20 -14.50 -1.34
CA VAL A 242 -0.75 -15.82 -1.83
C VAL A 242 0.77 -15.91 -1.87
N ARG A 243 1.45 -14.85 -2.29
CA ARG A 243 2.91 -14.84 -2.43
C ARG A 243 3.60 -14.95 -1.08
N LEU A 244 3.07 -14.30 -0.06
CA LEU A 244 3.56 -14.34 1.33
C LEU A 244 2.98 -15.49 2.15
N ARG A 245 2.12 -16.33 1.54
CA ARG A 245 1.51 -17.53 2.15
C ARG A 245 0.63 -17.23 3.37
N THR A 246 0.09 -16.04 3.46
CA THR A 246 -0.99 -15.74 4.41
C THR A 246 -2.29 -16.40 3.96
N VAL A 247 -2.37 -16.73 2.65
CA VAL A 247 -3.39 -17.59 2.04
C VAL A 247 -2.67 -18.62 1.16
N ASP A 248 -3.02 -19.89 1.26
CA ASP A 248 -2.32 -20.97 0.53
C ASP A 248 -2.47 -20.86 -0.99
N THR A 249 -3.68 -20.56 -1.45
CA THR A 249 -3.99 -20.37 -2.88
C THR A 249 -5.00 -19.24 -3.07
N LEU A 250 -4.98 -18.58 -4.23
CA LEU A 250 -5.95 -17.55 -4.53
C LEU A 250 -7.41 -18.07 -4.52
N ALA A 251 -7.62 -19.35 -4.81
CA ALA A 251 -8.96 -19.96 -4.75
C ALA A 251 -9.53 -20.05 -3.32
N GLU A 252 -8.67 -20.01 -2.33
CA GLU A 252 -9.02 -20.04 -0.89
C GLU A 252 -9.08 -18.65 -0.27
N HIS A 253 -8.80 -17.61 -1.05
CA HIS A 253 -8.81 -16.24 -0.56
C HIS A 253 -10.21 -15.85 -0.05
N PRO A 254 -10.33 -15.27 1.18
CA PRO A 254 -11.61 -15.05 1.84
C PRO A 254 -12.45 -13.89 1.25
N LEU A 255 -11.95 -13.16 0.25
CA LEU A 255 -12.60 -11.98 -0.33
C LEU A 255 -14.11 -12.18 -0.64
N PRO A 256 -14.57 -13.29 -1.29
CA PRO A 256 -15.99 -13.48 -1.52
C PRO A 256 -16.81 -13.54 -0.23
N THR A 257 -16.33 -14.29 0.77
CA THR A 257 -16.97 -14.42 2.07
C THR A 257 -17.00 -13.09 2.83
N MET A 258 -15.92 -12.29 2.74
CA MET A 258 -15.85 -10.97 3.36
C MET A 258 -16.87 -10.01 2.74
N LEU A 259 -16.99 -10.00 1.40
CA LEU A 259 -18.01 -9.21 0.70
C LEU A 259 -19.44 -9.66 1.07
N ASP A 260 -19.68 -10.98 1.17
CA ASP A 260 -20.98 -11.52 1.57
C ASP A 260 -21.34 -11.20 3.03
N ALA A 261 -20.34 -11.05 3.90
CA ALA A 261 -20.53 -10.57 5.26
C ALA A 261 -20.82 -9.06 5.34
N GLY A 262 -20.69 -8.32 4.24
CA GLY A 262 -20.94 -6.87 4.17
C GLY A 262 -19.75 -6.00 4.55
N LEU A 263 -18.53 -6.56 4.61
CA LEU A 263 -17.29 -5.81 4.83
C LEU A 263 -17.00 -4.89 3.65
N VAL A 264 -16.46 -3.71 3.92
CA VAL A 264 -16.01 -2.75 2.90
C VAL A 264 -14.62 -3.14 2.46
N CYS A 265 -14.52 -3.99 1.44
CA CYS A 265 -13.24 -4.45 0.89
C CYS A 265 -12.85 -3.64 -0.35
N THR A 266 -11.55 -3.42 -0.52
CA THR A 266 -10.92 -2.95 -1.76
C THR A 266 -9.86 -3.94 -2.21
N VAL A 267 -9.44 -3.88 -3.47
CA VAL A 267 -8.37 -4.72 -4.04
C VAL A 267 -7.22 -3.82 -4.46
N ASN A 268 -6.00 -4.18 -4.04
CA ASN A 268 -4.78 -3.40 -4.22
C ASN A 268 -3.62 -4.32 -4.59
N SER A 269 -2.45 -3.76 -4.88
CA SER A 269 -1.31 -4.54 -5.34
C SER A 269 -0.20 -4.75 -4.31
N ASP A 270 -0.13 -3.92 -3.25
CA ASP A 270 0.91 -3.98 -2.22
C ASP A 270 2.32 -3.66 -2.78
N ASP A 271 3.12 -4.69 -3.10
CA ASP A 271 4.45 -4.59 -3.70
C ASP A 271 4.45 -5.27 -5.08
N PRO A 272 3.87 -4.64 -6.13
CA PRO A 272 3.52 -5.28 -7.39
C PRO A 272 4.70 -5.87 -8.15
N ALA A 273 5.90 -5.26 -8.05
CA ALA A 273 7.09 -5.78 -8.72
C ALA A 273 7.56 -7.12 -8.14
N TYR A 274 7.26 -7.37 -6.87
CA TYR A 274 7.67 -8.57 -6.13
C TYR A 274 6.58 -9.65 -6.12
N PHE A 275 5.31 -9.25 -6.09
CA PHE A 275 4.19 -10.19 -5.92
C PHE A 275 3.52 -10.60 -7.23
N GLY A 276 3.99 -10.05 -8.34
CA GLY A 276 3.68 -10.56 -9.68
C GLY A 276 2.47 -9.93 -10.35
N GLY A 277 2.05 -8.73 -9.92
CA GLY A 277 1.02 -7.98 -10.61
C GLY A 277 0.59 -6.69 -9.92
N TYR A 278 0.28 -5.69 -10.72
CA TYR A 278 -0.29 -4.41 -10.28
C TYR A 278 -1.79 -4.55 -9.97
N VAL A 279 -2.46 -3.47 -9.62
CA VAL A 279 -3.86 -3.52 -9.18
C VAL A 279 -4.81 -4.10 -10.25
N GLY A 280 -4.58 -3.82 -11.53
CA GLY A 280 -5.38 -4.40 -12.62
C GLY A 280 -5.22 -5.91 -12.70
N ASP A 281 -3.97 -6.42 -12.55
CA ASP A 281 -3.67 -7.84 -12.53
C ASP A 281 -4.33 -8.53 -11.32
N ASN A 282 -4.37 -7.86 -10.15
CA ASN A 282 -5.12 -8.34 -8.98
C ASN A 282 -6.62 -8.46 -9.27
N PHE A 283 -7.23 -7.44 -9.92
CA PHE A 283 -8.63 -7.51 -10.34
C PHE A 283 -8.90 -8.66 -11.32
N GLU A 284 -8.04 -8.86 -12.32
CA GLU A 284 -8.15 -9.98 -13.27
C GLU A 284 -8.00 -11.33 -12.56
N ALA A 285 -7.05 -11.45 -11.64
CA ALA A 285 -6.79 -12.67 -10.89
C ALA A 285 -8.00 -13.06 -10.01
N VAL A 286 -8.58 -12.12 -9.25
CA VAL A 286 -9.75 -12.40 -8.41
C VAL A 286 -10.99 -12.66 -9.25
N GLN A 287 -11.19 -11.96 -10.37
CA GLN A 287 -12.27 -12.23 -11.30
C GLN A 287 -12.20 -13.66 -11.82
N GLY A 288 -11.05 -14.07 -12.35
CA GLY A 288 -10.87 -15.37 -12.98
C GLY A 288 -10.91 -16.53 -11.99
N THR A 289 -10.19 -16.40 -10.86
CA THR A 289 -10.04 -17.49 -9.89
C THR A 289 -11.22 -17.59 -8.93
N LEU A 290 -11.66 -16.48 -8.36
CA LEU A 290 -12.78 -16.45 -7.40
C LEU A 290 -14.15 -16.36 -8.10
N ARG A 291 -14.15 -16.23 -9.43
CA ARG A 291 -15.36 -16.12 -10.27
C ARG A 291 -16.26 -14.97 -9.83
N LEU A 292 -15.66 -13.83 -9.47
CA LEU A 292 -16.43 -12.65 -9.08
C LEU A 292 -17.25 -12.15 -10.28
N THR A 293 -18.51 -11.81 -10.01
CA THR A 293 -19.38 -11.19 -11.01
C THR A 293 -18.95 -9.75 -11.32
N GLU A 294 -19.39 -9.22 -12.46
CA GLU A 294 -19.18 -7.82 -12.84
C GLU A 294 -19.70 -6.86 -11.75
N ASP A 295 -20.83 -7.17 -11.11
CA ASP A 295 -21.39 -6.39 -10.00
C ASP A 295 -20.43 -6.36 -8.80
N ARG A 296 -19.79 -7.50 -8.47
CA ARG A 296 -18.79 -7.56 -7.38
C ARG A 296 -17.52 -6.78 -7.72
N LEU A 297 -17.08 -6.84 -8.97
CA LEU A 297 -15.93 -6.03 -9.42
C LEU A 297 -16.25 -4.53 -9.39
N ARG A 298 -17.46 -4.15 -9.78
CA ARG A 298 -17.95 -2.78 -9.68
C ARG A 298 -18.04 -2.32 -8.21
N GLU A 299 -18.52 -3.20 -7.32
CA GLU A 299 -18.56 -2.96 -5.88
C GLU A 299 -17.16 -2.68 -5.32
N LEU A 300 -16.17 -3.52 -5.65
CA LEU A 300 -14.76 -3.33 -5.24
C LEU A 300 -14.18 -2.01 -5.76
N ALA A 301 -14.40 -1.69 -7.03
CA ALA A 301 -13.96 -0.43 -7.63
C ALA A 301 -14.64 0.79 -6.97
N ARG A 302 -15.93 0.71 -6.70
CA ARG A 302 -16.69 1.74 -5.99
C ARG A 302 -16.18 1.92 -4.56
N ASN A 303 -15.98 0.81 -3.85
CA ASN A 303 -15.44 0.83 -2.50
C ASN A 303 -14.06 1.51 -2.44
N SER A 304 -13.20 1.33 -3.46
CA SER A 304 -11.88 1.95 -3.48
C SER A 304 -11.94 3.49 -3.45
N PHE A 305 -12.93 4.11 -4.11
CA PHE A 305 -13.13 5.56 -4.05
C PHE A 305 -13.83 6.00 -2.76
N LEU A 306 -14.74 5.18 -2.22
CA LEU A 306 -15.43 5.49 -0.96
C LEU A 306 -14.51 5.39 0.25
N ALA A 307 -13.52 4.51 0.19
CA ALA A 307 -12.53 4.28 1.25
C ALA A 307 -11.30 5.20 1.15
N SER A 308 -11.21 6.00 0.07
CA SER A 308 -10.08 6.91 -0.15
C SER A 308 -10.20 8.19 0.67
N PHE A 309 -9.07 8.84 0.92
CA PHE A 309 -8.98 10.16 1.57
C PHE A 309 -9.28 11.31 0.59
N LEU A 310 -10.38 11.17 -0.15
CA LEU A 310 -10.92 12.18 -1.08
C LEU A 310 -12.15 12.90 -0.51
N GLU A 311 -12.37 12.83 0.81
CA GLU A 311 -13.50 13.53 1.44
C GLU A 311 -13.38 15.06 1.35
N ASP A 312 -12.15 15.56 1.23
CA ASP A 312 -11.84 16.97 1.01
C ASP A 312 -12.05 17.41 -0.45
N ASP A 313 -12.31 16.46 -1.37
CA ASP A 313 -12.56 16.70 -2.80
C ASP A 313 -13.77 15.87 -3.29
N GLU A 314 -14.96 16.24 -2.78
CA GLU A 314 -16.21 15.54 -3.09
C GLU A 314 -16.56 15.57 -4.59
N GLU A 315 -16.22 16.62 -5.30
CA GLU A 315 -16.47 16.74 -6.75
C GLU A 315 -15.65 15.69 -7.52
N ARG A 316 -14.36 15.54 -7.19
CA ARG A 316 -13.48 14.53 -7.79
C ARG A 316 -13.97 13.15 -7.48
N ARG A 317 -14.28 12.86 -6.21
CA ARG A 317 -14.81 11.55 -5.79
C ARG A 317 -16.11 11.21 -6.53
N ALA A 318 -17.03 12.13 -6.64
CA ALA A 318 -18.29 11.92 -7.36
C ALA A 318 -18.06 11.67 -8.86
N ARG A 319 -17.12 12.37 -9.49
CA ARG A 319 -16.72 12.11 -10.87
C ARG A 319 -16.20 10.69 -11.05
N TYR A 320 -15.28 10.23 -10.20
CA TYR A 320 -14.74 8.87 -10.29
C TYR A 320 -15.78 7.79 -10.05
N LEU A 321 -16.68 7.99 -9.08
CA LEU A 321 -17.81 7.09 -8.86
C LEU A 321 -18.72 7.02 -10.09
N SER A 322 -18.98 8.15 -10.75
CA SER A 322 -19.76 8.18 -12.00
C SER A 322 -19.07 7.40 -13.13
N GLU A 323 -17.73 7.47 -13.22
CA GLU A 323 -16.96 6.67 -14.20
C GLU A 323 -17.10 5.16 -13.93
N VAL A 324 -17.12 4.74 -12.66
CA VAL A 324 -17.33 3.33 -12.27
C VAL A 324 -18.74 2.86 -12.66
N GLU A 325 -19.76 3.66 -12.36
CA GLU A 325 -21.15 3.29 -12.67
C GLU A 325 -21.41 3.24 -14.19
N ALA A 326 -20.76 4.09 -14.96
CA ALA A 326 -20.88 4.14 -16.42
C ALA A 326 -20.01 3.11 -17.16
N TYR A 327 -19.18 2.34 -16.43
CA TYR A 327 -18.30 1.35 -17.05
C TYR A 327 -19.08 0.14 -17.56
N GLU A 328 -18.84 -0.24 -18.82
CA GLU A 328 -19.37 -1.45 -19.46
C GLU A 328 -18.26 -2.52 -19.52
N PHE A 329 -18.52 -3.70 -18.92
CA PHE A 329 -17.58 -4.84 -18.88
C PHE A 329 -17.46 -5.54 -20.23
#